data_38f2d2a1ad220b23d2248a0d645dde15
#
_entry.id   38f2d2a1ad220b23d2248a0d645dde15
#
_cell.length_a   1.000
_cell.length_b   1.000
_cell.length_c   1.000
_cell.angle_alpha   90.00
_cell.angle_beta   90.00
_cell.angle_gamma   90.00
#
_symmetry.space_group_name_H-M   'P 1'
#
loop_
_entity.id
_entity.type
_entity.pdbx_description
1 polymer ?
#
loop_
_entity_poly.entity_id
_entity_poly.type
_entity_poly.pdbx_seq_one_letter_code
_entity_poly.pdbx_strand_id
1 'polypeptide(L)'
;MDNVNDINFSVSKFEKMVKENKVLFFDSLEFENIISHYIDTGKLAYAKKALKLSLSQHPSNTNLSLFEIEIFIQEDKLDSALDLVNSILMIENNNHEAIILKSSILSKQKKHNESISLLKSIINNYKSKSELFYQIGIEYLFIENFSKSSYYFKKSLNYDYLDHSALYNILYCYEMNRDNKGLIVFLKEYLSKNPYSEIGWHNLGKSYVKVKMYNEAIAAFDYSIFSDDSFTSPYIDKGKLLEKMKRYDEAIDNYKEIISINPNSSYALFRIALCFEKKYDFENSLNYYYKCVNNDPNMDKAFFRLSMFYYREKKFKRAIEYIEKAIKLNQEKSKYWKIYLNCLSKTSTKNY
;
A
#
# COMPACT_ATOMS: atom_id res chain seq x y z
N MET A 1 -19.60 0.65 -19.61
CA MET A 1 -19.54 2.04 -20.10
C MET A 1 -20.89 2.76 -19.95
N ASP A 2 -22.02 2.07 -20.08
CA ASP A 2 -23.36 2.69 -20.01
C ASP A 2 -23.70 3.23 -18.61
N ASN A 3 -23.36 2.51 -17.54
CA ASN A 3 -23.64 2.93 -16.15
C ASN A 3 -22.95 4.25 -15.73
N VAL A 4 -21.73 4.50 -16.18
CA VAL A 4 -20.99 5.73 -15.81
C VAL A 4 -21.58 6.98 -16.50
N ASN A 5 -22.06 6.80 -17.73
CA ASN A 5 -22.73 7.88 -18.48
C ASN A 5 -24.07 8.25 -17.84
N ASP A 6 -24.83 7.26 -17.35
CA ASP A 6 -26.12 7.48 -16.68
C ASP A 6 -25.96 8.20 -15.34
N ILE A 7 -24.95 7.82 -14.54
CA ILE A 7 -24.62 8.50 -13.27
C ILE A 7 -24.25 9.96 -13.53
N ASN A 8 -23.34 10.23 -14.48
CA ASN A 8 -22.91 11.58 -14.81
C ASN A 8 -24.08 12.45 -15.35
N PHE A 9 -25.00 11.84 -16.09
CA PHE A 9 -26.19 12.54 -16.56
C PHE A 9 -27.12 12.94 -15.41
N SER A 10 -27.43 12.01 -14.49
CA SER A 10 -28.28 12.26 -13.32
C SER A 10 -27.68 13.32 -12.40
N VAL A 11 -26.36 13.26 -12.14
CA VAL A 11 -25.63 14.26 -11.34
C VAL A 11 -25.68 15.64 -12.01
N SER A 12 -25.41 15.73 -13.31
CA SER A 12 -25.47 16.99 -14.09
C SER A 12 -26.88 17.61 -14.08
N LYS A 13 -27.91 16.78 -14.26
CA LYS A 13 -29.32 17.17 -14.18
C LYS A 13 -29.66 17.75 -12.80
N PHE A 14 -29.16 17.10 -11.73
CA PHE A 14 -29.35 17.57 -10.34
C PHE A 14 -28.59 18.88 -10.07
N GLU A 15 -27.34 19.02 -10.50
CA GLU A 15 -26.57 20.25 -10.35
C GLU A 15 -27.22 21.45 -11.07
N LYS A 16 -27.74 21.20 -12.27
CA LYS A 16 -28.48 22.22 -13.03
C LYS A 16 -29.75 22.63 -12.30
N MET A 17 -30.50 21.66 -11.76
CA MET A 17 -31.70 21.91 -10.96
C MET A 17 -31.38 22.79 -9.73
N VAL A 18 -30.32 22.49 -9.00
CA VAL A 18 -29.88 23.27 -7.84
C VAL A 18 -29.47 24.68 -8.23
N LYS A 19 -28.77 24.86 -9.37
CA LYS A 19 -28.34 26.15 -9.89
C LYS A 19 -29.50 27.04 -10.32
N GLU A 20 -30.49 26.44 -10.99
CA GLU A 20 -31.66 27.15 -11.51
C GLU A 20 -32.76 27.37 -10.47
N ASN A 21 -32.57 26.82 -9.24
CA ASN A 21 -33.54 26.83 -8.14
C ASN A 21 -34.94 26.31 -8.55
N LYS A 22 -34.95 25.30 -9.44
CA LYS A 22 -36.14 24.60 -9.89
C LYS A 22 -36.23 23.23 -9.23
N VAL A 23 -37.43 22.73 -8.98
CA VAL A 23 -37.61 21.35 -8.50
C VAL A 23 -37.96 20.46 -9.70
N LEU A 24 -37.10 19.49 -9.98
CA LEU A 24 -37.32 18.44 -10.95
C LEU A 24 -37.68 17.13 -10.24
N PHE A 25 -38.41 16.30 -10.93
CA PHE A 25 -38.65 14.94 -10.47
C PHE A 25 -37.50 14.02 -10.95
N PHE A 26 -37.09 13.15 -10.05
CA PHE A 26 -36.13 12.07 -10.31
C PHE A 26 -36.74 10.75 -9.83
N ASP A 27 -36.45 9.66 -10.52
CA ASP A 27 -36.81 8.35 -9.98
C ASP A 27 -35.90 7.92 -8.86
N SER A 28 -36.26 6.85 -8.15
CA SER A 28 -35.47 6.41 -6.97
C SER A 28 -34.06 5.99 -7.35
N LEU A 29 -33.85 5.37 -8.49
CA LEU A 29 -32.53 4.93 -8.98
C LEU A 29 -31.64 6.12 -9.36
N GLU A 30 -32.22 7.17 -10.01
CA GLU A 30 -31.51 8.42 -10.27
C GLU A 30 -31.01 9.04 -8.95
N PHE A 31 -31.84 9.07 -7.90
CA PHE A 31 -31.43 9.58 -6.57
C PHE A 31 -30.37 8.71 -5.91
N GLU A 32 -30.49 7.39 -5.96
CA GLU A 32 -29.47 6.47 -5.43
C GLU A 32 -28.11 6.76 -6.08
N ASN A 33 -28.07 6.91 -7.41
CA ASN A 33 -26.85 7.25 -8.15
C ASN A 33 -26.28 8.62 -7.76
N ILE A 34 -27.13 9.64 -7.62
CA ILE A 34 -26.72 11.00 -7.25
C ILE A 34 -26.15 11.03 -5.84
N ILE A 35 -26.84 10.39 -4.87
CA ILE A 35 -26.44 10.39 -3.46
C ILE A 35 -25.15 9.62 -3.28
N SER A 36 -25.04 8.41 -3.86
CA SER A 36 -23.82 7.60 -3.83
C SER A 36 -22.63 8.38 -4.39
N HIS A 37 -22.78 9.01 -5.57
CA HIS A 37 -21.74 9.83 -6.17
C HIS A 37 -21.23 10.94 -5.23
N TYR A 38 -22.13 11.63 -4.53
CA TYR A 38 -21.72 12.71 -3.63
C TYR A 38 -21.13 12.18 -2.30
N ILE A 39 -21.56 11.01 -1.84
CA ILE A 39 -20.95 10.31 -0.70
C ILE A 39 -19.51 9.90 -1.05
N ASP A 40 -19.31 9.24 -2.20
CA ASP A 40 -18.00 8.75 -2.67
C ASP A 40 -17.01 9.88 -2.94
N THR A 41 -17.51 11.03 -3.43
CA THR A 41 -16.67 12.21 -3.67
C THR A 41 -16.50 13.12 -2.45
N GLY A 42 -17.03 12.73 -1.28
CA GLY A 42 -16.93 13.51 -0.03
C GLY A 42 -17.75 14.80 0.00
N LYS A 43 -18.66 15.02 -0.96
CA LYS A 43 -19.48 16.23 -1.06
C LYS A 43 -20.78 16.09 -0.25
N LEU A 44 -20.66 15.82 1.06
CA LEU A 44 -21.79 15.51 1.95
C LEU A 44 -22.93 16.56 1.95
N ALA A 45 -22.61 17.84 1.74
CA ALA A 45 -23.62 18.89 1.67
C ALA A 45 -24.58 18.69 0.47
N TYR A 46 -24.05 18.22 -0.66
CA TYR A 46 -24.85 17.89 -1.86
C TYR A 46 -25.61 16.57 -1.66
N ALA A 47 -24.96 15.56 -1.08
CA ALA A 47 -25.60 14.30 -0.74
C ALA A 47 -26.86 14.52 0.14
N LYS A 48 -26.76 15.35 1.18
CA LYS A 48 -27.89 15.73 2.05
C LYS A 48 -29.01 16.46 1.31
N LYS A 49 -28.66 17.37 0.39
CA LYS A 49 -29.68 18.05 -0.43
C LYS A 49 -30.43 17.07 -1.32
N ALA A 50 -29.67 16.17 -1.97
CA ALA A 50 -30.27 15.12 -2.81
C ALA A 50 -31.14 14.18 -1.97
N LEU A 51 -30.65 13.73 -0.81
CA LEU A 51 -31.40 12.88 0.10
C LEU A 51 -32.69 13.54 0.63
N LYS A 52 -32.63 14.80 1.03
CA LYS A 52 -33.81 15.53 1.49
C LYS A 52 -34.88 15.61 0.39
N LEU A 53 -34.46 15.85 -0.86
CA LEU A 53 -35.37 15.90 -1.99
C LEU A 53 -35.91 14.50 -2.30
N SER A 54 -35.05 13.47 -2.29
CA SER A 54 -35.44 12.10 -2.58
C SER A 54 -36.49 11.57 -1.60
N LEU A 55 -36.31 11.79 -0.30
CA LEU A 55 -37.29 11.40 0.72
C LEU A 55 -38.62 12.17 0.60
N SER A 56 -38.59 13.40 0.09
CA SER A 56 -39.83 14.13 -0.17
C SER A 56 -40.59 13.61 -1.41
N GLN A 57 -39.91 13.04 -2.39
CA GLN A 57 -40.51 12.46 -3.60
C GLN A 57 -40.85 10.96 -3.42
N HIS A 58 -40.07 10.23 -2.62
CA HIS A 58 -40.18 8.79 -2.39
C HIS A 58 -40.12 8.43 -0.89
N PRO A 59 -41.09 8.84 -0.07
CA PRO A 59 -41.01 8.75 1.39
C PRO A 59 -41.00 7.34 1.97
N SER A 60 -41.44 6.33 1.20
CA SER A 60 -41.49 4.93 1.65
C SER A 60 -40.34 4.06 1.07
N ASN A 61 -39.36 4.67 0.42
CA ASN A 61 -38.24 3.91 -0.14
C ASN A 61 -37.16 3.68 0.94
N THR A 62 -37.03 2.43 1.41
CA THR A 62 -36.08 2.02 2.44
C THR A 62 -34.63 2.23 1.99
N ASN A 63 -34.31 2.01 0.70
CA ASN A 63 -32.94 2.19 0.18
C ASN A 63 -32.46 3.63 0.36
N LEU A 64 -33.34 4.62 0.17
CA LEU A 64 -32.98 6.02 0.39
C LEU A 64 -32.70 6.32 1.87
N SER A 65 -33.38 5.62 2.78
CA SER A 65 -33.11 5.74 4.23
C SER A 65 -31.77 5.11 4.63
N LEU A 66 -31.28 4.12 3.87
CA LEU A 66 -29.95 3.55 4.11
C LEU A 66 -28.83 4.57 3.83
N PHE A 67 -28.99 5.42 2.80
CA PHE A 67 -28.04 6.52 2.55
C PHE A 67 -28.04 7.58 3.68
N GLU A 68 -29.16 7.79 4.37
CA GLU A 68 -29.19 8.67 5.54
C GLU A 68 -28.30 8.10 6.66
N ILE A 69 -28.34 6.78 6.88
CA ILE A 69 -27.48 6.10 7.83
C ILE A 69 -26.01 6.26 7.44
N GLU A 70 -25.67 6.08 6.16
CA GLU A 70 -24.29 6.27 5.66
C GLU A 70 -23.79 7.69 5.91
N ILE A 71 -24.63 8.70 5.65
CA ILE A 71 -24.28 10.10 5.91
C ILE A 71 -24.07 10.33 7.42
N PHE A 72 -24.93 9.78 8.29
CA PHE A 72 -24.73 9.87 9.74
C PHE A 72 -23.43 9.20 10.19
N ILE A 73 -23.08 8.04 9.60
CA ILE A 73 -21.81 7.34 9.87
C ILE A 73 -20.61 8.20 9.46
N GLN A 74 -20.68 8.90 8.32
CA GLN A 74 -19.62 9.80 7.88
C GLN A 74 -19.50 11.06 8.72
N GLU A 75 -20.61 11.55 9.27
CA GLU A 75 -20.64 12.68 10.20
C GLU A 75 -20.31 12.31 11.66
N ASP A 76 -19.99 11.04 11.91
CA ASP A 76 -19.73 10.48 13.26
C ASP A 76 -20.95 10.60 14.22
N LYS A 77 -22.16 10.70 13.66
CA LYS A 77 -23.44 10.72 14.41
C LYS A 77 -23.94 9.30 14.67
N LEU A 78 -23.13 8.51 15.37
CA LEU A 78 -23.32 7.06 15.49
C LEU A 78 -24.61 6.67 16.20
N ASP A 79 -25.08 7.45 17.19
CA ASP A 79 -26.33 7.16 17.91
C ASP A 79 -27.55 7.35 16.99
N SER A 80 -27.60 8.46 16.23
CA SER A 80 -28.69 8.68 15.27
C SER A 80 -28.68 7.62 14.15
N ALA A 81 -27.50 7.22 13.69
CA ALA A 81 -27.36 6.15 12.71
C ALA A 81 -27.87 4.81 13.28
N LEU A 82 -27.57 4.52 14.57
CA LEU A 82 -28.00 3.29 15.24
C LEU A 82 -29.50 3.24 15.43
N ASP A 83 -30.12 4.33 15.83
CA ASP A 83 -31.58 4.43 16.01
C ASP A 83 -32.30 4.20 14.69
N LEU A 84 -31.84 4.86 13.62
CA LEU A 84 -32.44 4.72 12.28
C LEU A 84 -32.27 3.29 11.73
N VAL A 85 -31.08 2.69 11.81
CA VAL A 85 -30.86 1.32 11.33
C VAL A 85 -31.68 0.30 12.13
N ASN A 86 -31.86 0.51 13.45
CA ASN A 86 -32.70 -0.36 14.27
C ASN A 86 -34.18 -0.25 13.87
N SER A 87 -34.68 0.95 13.55
CA SER A 87 -36.05 1.14 13.10
C SER A 87 -36.33 0.43 11.78
N ILE A 88 -35.35 0.45 10.83
CA ILE A 88 -35.44 -0.32 9.58
C ILE A 88 -35.47 -1.81 9.87
N LEU A 89 -34.56 -2.31 10.70
CA LEU A 89 -34.48 -3.74 11.05
C LEU A 89 -35.67 -4.26 11.86
N MET A 90 -36.44 -3.40 12.53
CA MET A 90 -37.73 -3.79 13.17
C MET A 90 -38.80 -4.10 12.12
N ILE A 91 -38.76 -3.45 10.95
CA ILE A 91 -39.74 -3.65 9.87
C ILE A 91 -39.22 -4.74 8.93
N GLU A 92 -37.94 -4.65 8.53
CA GLU A 92 -37.26 -5.53 7.57
C GLU A 92 -36.11 -6.27 8.27
N ASN A 93 -36.42 -7.28 9.07
CA ASN A 93 -35.42 -7.98 9.91
C ASN A 93 -34.31 -8.69 9.12
N ASN A 94 -34.54 -8.97 7.83
CA ASN A 94 -33.61 -9.61 6.92
C ASN A 94 -32.96 -8.63 5.92
N ASN A 95 -33.07 -7.31 6.13
CA ASN A 95 -32.42 -6.35 5.27
C ASN A 95 -30.90 -6.41 5.48
N HIS A 96 -30.20 -7.08 4.54
CA HIS A 96 -28.77 -7.37 4.65
C HIS A 96 -27.92 -6.09 4.62
N GLU A 97 -28.32 -5.08 3.85
CA GLU A 97 -27.61 -3.78 3.76
C GLU A 97 -27.71 -3.01 5.09
N ALA A 98 -28.91 -2.99 5.69
CA ALA A 98 -29.08 -2.42 7.04
C ALA A 98 -28.22 -3.16 8.09
N ILE A 99 -28.11 -4.49 7.98
CA ILE A 99 -27.24 -5.29 8.87
C ILE A 99 -25.77 -4.91 8.70
N ILE A 100 -25.31 -4.71 7.46
CA ILE A 100 -23.93 -4.28 7.16
C ILE A 100 -23.67 -2.88 7.72
N LEU A 101 -24.57 -1.94 7.53
CA LEU A 101 -24.46 -0.59 8.09
C LEU A 101 -24.43 -0.61 9.62
N LYS A 102 -25.30 -1.42 10.25
CA LYS A 102 -25.24 -1.63 11.71
C LYS A 102 -23.91 -2.19 12.17
N SER A 103 -23.36 -3.13 11.43
CA SER A 103 -22.02 -3.68 11.70
C SER A 103 -20.95 -2.59 11.63
N SER A 104 -21.00 -1.71 10.62
CA SER A 104 -20.08 -0.58 10.47
C SER A 104 -20.18 0.43 11.62
N ILE A 105 -21.41 0.69 12.12
CA ILE A 105 -21.63 1.53 13.31
C ILE A 105 -21.01 0.89 14.55
N LEU A 106 -21.25 -0.41 14.77
CA LEU A 106 -20.65 -1.16 15.88
C LEU A 106 -19.12 -1.16 15.83
N SER A 107 -18.55 -1.31 14.65
CA SER A 107 -17.10 -1.23 14.42
C SER A 107 -16.54 0.14 14.84
N LYS A 108 -17.15 1.22 14.40
CA LYS A 108 -16.79 2.59 14.82
C LYS A 108 -16.94 2.82 16.33
N GLN A 109 -17.93 2.20 16.96
CA GLN A 109 -18.09 2.17 18.42
C GLN A 109 -17.08 1.22 19.13
N LYS A 110 -16.15 0.59 18.40
CA LYS A 110 -15.18 -0.41 18.89
C LYS A 110 -15.82 -1.70 19.45
N LYS A 111 -17.07 -1.97 19.10
CA LYS A 111 -17.82 -3.18 19.48
C LYS A 111 -17.59 -4.30 18.46
N HIS A 112 -16.34 -4.60 18.17
CA HIS A 112 -15.94 -5.51 17.07
C HIS A 112 -16.54 -6.93 17.22
N ASN A 113 -16.66 -7.48 18.41
CA ASN A 113 -17.25 -8.81 18.62
C ASN A 113 -18.75 -8.85 18.28
N GLU A 114 -19.49 -7.79 18.56
CA GLU A 114 -20.90 -7.67 18.20
C GLU A 114 -21.04 -7.54 16.67
N SER A 115 -20.20 -6.70 16.05
CA SER A 115 -20.10 -6.56 14.59
C SER A 115 -19.84 -7.92 13.91
N ILE A 116 -18.84 -8.69 14.39
CA ILE A 116 -18.52 -10.03 13.89
C ILE A 116 -19.73 -10.98 13.99
N SER A 117 -20.43 -10.96 15.11
CA SER A 117 -21.60 -11.83 15.33
C SER A 117 -22.71 -11.50 14.36
N LEU A 118 -22.93 -10.21 14.13
CA LEU A 118 -23.95 -9.69 13.22
C LEU A 118 -23.63 -10.05 11.75
N LEU A 119 -22.41 -9.80 11.30
CA LEU A 119 -21.98 -10.17 9.94
C LEU A 119 -22.08 -11.69 9.71
N LYS A 120 -21.75 -12.49 10.71
CA LYS A 120 -21.85 -13.95 10.61
C LYS A 120 -23.29 -14.46 10.47
N SER A 121 -24.28 -13.74 11.01
CA SER A 121 -25.68 -14.15 10.94
C SER A 121 -26.22 -14.16 9.52
N ILE A 122 -25.65 -13.36 8.61
CA ILE A 122 -26.11 -13.22 7.22
C ILE A 122 -25.27 -14.00 6.20
N ILE A 123 -24.21 -14.71 6.62
CA ILE A 123 -23.28 -15.41 5.69
C ILE A 123 -24.00 -16.31 4.68
N ASN A 124 -25.03 -17.03 5.12
CA ASN A 124 -25.69 -18.01 4.26
C ASN A 124 -26.52 -17.37 3.16
N ASN A 125 -27.11 -16.20 3.42
CA ASN A 125 -28.13 -15.57 2.59
C ASN A 125 -27.61 -14.35 1.79
N TYR A 126 -26.43 -13.83 2.16
CA TYR A 126 -25.87 -12.66 1.48
C TYR A 126 -25.21 -13.02 0.15
N LYS A 127 -25.47 -12.23 -0.90
CA LYS A 127 -24.99 -12.49 -2.26
C LYS A 127 -23.46 -12.31 -2.38
N SER A 128 -22.94 -11.19 -1.90
CA SER A 128 -21.52 -10.85 -2.00
C SER A 128 -20.73 -11.46 -0.84
N LYS A 129 -20.50 -12.76 -0.91
CA LYS A 129 -19.75 -13.46 0.16
C LYS A 129 -18.30 -13.01 0.28
N SER A 130 -17.68 -12.56 -0.83
CA SER A 130 -16.31 -12.03 -0.80
C SER A 130 -16.22 -10.83 0.13
N GLU A 131 -17.08 -9.84 -0.10
CA GLU A 131 -17.15 -8.61 0.70
C GLU A 131 -17.42 -8.89 2.18
N LEU A 132 -18.41 -9.76 2.45
CA LEU A 132 -18.76 -10.11 3.82
C LEU A 132 -17.61 -10.78 4.57
N PHE A 133 -16.91 -11.72 3.93
CA PHE A 133 -15.73 -12.33 4.52
C PHE A 133 -14.60 -11.33 4.71
N TYR A 134 -14.43 -10.39 3.78
CA TYR A 134 -13.46 -9.32 3.91
C TYR A 134 -13.75 -8.46 5.13
N GLN A 135 -15.01 -8.01 5.31
CA GLN A 135 -15.42 -7.21 6.47
C GLN A 135 -15.21 -7.97 7.79
N ILE A 136 -15.58 -9.25 7.88
CA ILE A 136 -15.31 -10.08 9.06
C ILE A 136 -13.80 -10.19 9.30
N GLY A 137 -13.00 -10.29 8.25
CA GLY A 137 -11.53 -10.29 8.33
C GLY A 137 -10.99 -9.00 8.95
N ILE A 138 -11.51 -7.85 8.53
CA ILE A 138 -11.16 -6.52 9.08
C ILE A 138 -11.52 -6.43 10.57
N GLU A 139 -12.72 -6.89 10.96
CA GLU A 139 -13.12 -6.87 12.37
C GLU A 139 -12.18 -7.72 13.26
N TYR A 140 -11.78 -8.90 12.77
CA TYR A 140 -10.76 -9.70 13.46
C TYR A 140 -9.37 -9.04 13.49
N LEU A 141 -9.06 -8.22 12.49
CA LEU A 141 -7.82 -7.45 12.45
C LEU A 141 -7.81 -6.38 13.55
N PHE A 142 -8.92 -5.66 13.75
CA PHE A 142 -9.05 -4.64 14.80
C PHE A 142 -8.90 -5.20 16.22
N ILE A 143 -9.31 -6.43 16.46
CA ILE A 143 -9.09 -7.11 17.74
C ILE A 143 -7.78 -7.91 17.79
N GLU A 144 -6.87 -7.69 16.83
CA GLU A 144 -5.55 -8.32 16.72
C GLU A 144 -5.57 -9.84 16.66
N ASN A 145 -6.68 -10.45 16.26
CA ASN A 145 -6.78 -11.89 16.05
C ASN A 145 -6.35 -12.23 14.61
N PHE A 146 -5.05 -12.11 14.36
CA PHE A 146 -4.48 -12.27 13.02
C PHE A 146 -4.72 -13.66 12.41
N SER A 147 -4.85 -14.69 13.23
CA SER A 147 -5.13 -16.05 12.74
C SER A 147 -6.54 -16.18 12.17
N LYS A 148 -7.57 -15.64 12.85
CA LYS A 148 -8.93 -15.60 12.34
C LYS A 148 -9.08 -14.60 11.21
N SER A 149 -8.43 -13.45 11.32
CA SER A 149 -8.40 -12.43 10.28
C SER A 149 -7.90 -13.02 8.95
N SER A 150 -6.72 -13.66 8.93
CA SER A 150 -6.18 -14.30 7.73
C SER A 150 -7.09 -15.42 7.19
N TYR A 151 -7.76 -16.18 8.07
CA TYR A 151 -8.72 -17.20 7.64
C TYR A 151 -9.89 -16.59 6.86
N TYR A 152 -10.45 -15.47 7.33
CA TYR A 152 -11.57 -14.82 6.65
C TYR A 152 -11.14 -14.10 5.38
N PHE A 153 -9.97 -13.45 5.35
CA PHE A 153 -9.43 -12.88 4.12
C PHE A 153 -9.14 -13.96 3.06
N LYS A 154 -8.67 -15.14 3.45
CA LYS A 154 -8.52 -16.27 2.51
C LYS A 154 -9.88 -16.73 1.95
N LYS A 155 -10.92 -16.72 2.78
CA LYS A 155 -12.28 -17.00 2.30
C LYS A 155 -12.74 -15.94 1.30
N SER A 156 -12.49 -14.65 1.56
CA SER A 156 -12.77 -13.58 0.62
C SER A 156 -12.04 -13.80 -0.70
N LEU A 157 -10.73 -14.03 -0.63
CA LEU A 157 -9.86 -14.26 -1.79
C LEU A 157 -10.27 -15.48 -2.64
N ASN A 158 -10.91 -16.49 -2.04
CA ASN A 158 -11.44 -17.65 -2.80
C ASN A 158 -12.61 -17.29 -3.72
N TYR A 159 -13.30 -16.17 -3.49
CA TYR A 159 -14.36 -15.68 -4.38
C TYR A 159 -13.83 -14.67 -5.41
N ASP A 160 -12.80 -13.95 -5.07
CA ASP A 160 -12.10 -13.02 -5.97
C ASP A 160 -10.58 -13.18 -5.80
N TYR A 161 -9.99 -13.99 -6.66
CA TYR A 161 -8.55 -14.28 -6.62
C TYR A 161 -7.67 -13.08 -7.00
N LEU A 162 -8.24 -12.04 -7.57
CA LEU A 162 -7.54 -10.82 -7.98
C LEU A 162 -7.65 -9.70 -6.93
N ASP A 163 -8.34 -9.94 -5.82
CA ASP A 163 -8.42 -8.95 -4.73
C ASP A 163 -7.05 -8.78 -4.05
N HIS A 164 -6.32 -7.78 -4.53
CA HIS A 164 -5.03 -7.40 -3.97
C HIS A 164 -5.15 -6.95 -2.49
N SER A 165 -6.28 -6.35 -2.10
CA SER A 165 -6.49 -5.88 -0.71
C SER A 165 -6.57 -7.06 0.25
N ALA A 166 -7.31 -8.10 -0.11
CA ALA A 166 -7.37 -9.33 0.67
C ALA A 166 -6.00 -10.01 0.75
N LEU A 167 -5.25 -10.07 -0.37
CA LEU A 167 -3.89 -10.61 -0.38
C LEU A 167 -2.97 -9.85 0.57
N TYR A 168 -2.93 -8.51 0.50
CA TYR A 168 -2.09 -7.70 1.39
C TYR A 168 -2.44 -7.88 2.86
N ASN A 169 -3.74 -7.96 3.20
CA ASN A 169 -4.17 -8.21 4.57
C ASN A 169 -3.76 -9.61 5.07
N ILE A 170 -3.79 -10.62 4.21
CA ILE A 170 -3.27 -11.95 4.54
C ILE A 170 -1.78 -11.88 4.84
N LEU A 171 -1.00 -11.24 3.96
CA LEU A 171 0.44 -11.07 4.14
C LEU A 171 0.75 -10.38 5.47
N TYR A 172 0.03 -9.30 5.79
CA TYR A 172 0.14 -8.58 7.05
C TYR A 172 -0.15 -9.47 8.26
N CYS A 173 -1.25 -10.24 8.23
CA CYS A 173 -1.60 -11.16 9.31
C CYS A 173 -0.50 -12.20 9.59
N TYR A 174 0.08 -12.77 8.54
CA TYR A 174 1.20 -13.71 8.70
C TYR A 174 2.46 -13.05 9.24
N GLU A 175 2.73 -11.80 8.85
CA GLU A 175 3.88 -11.04 9.35
C GLU A 175 3.72 -10.75 10.84
N MET A 176 2.54 -10.30 11.28
CA MET A 176 2.24 -10.04 12.69
C MET A 176 2.32 -11.32 13.54
N ASN A 177 1.86 -12.45 13.02
CA ASN A 177 2.03 -13.76 13.66
C ASN A 177 3.45 -14.33 13.57
N ARG A 178 4.38 -13.71 12.82
CA ARG A 178 5.73 -14.21 12.53
C ARG A 178 5.76 -15.62 11.93
N ASP A 179 4.68 -16.02 11.27
CA ASP A 179 4.54 -17.34 10.66
C ASP A 179 5.00 -17.35 9.20
N ASN A 180 6.31 -17.28 9.00
CA ASN A 180 6.89 -17.30 7.66
C ASN A 180 6.71 -18.67 6.96
N LYS A 181 6.60 -19.78 7.71
CA LYS A 181 6.39 -21.11 7.11
C LYS A 181 4.96 -21.26 6.59
N GLY A 182 3.97 -20.88 7.39
CA GLY A 182 2.58 -20.85 6.97
C GLY A 182 2.34 -19.92 5.78
N LEU A 183 3.04 -18.77 5.75
CA LEU A 183 2.98 -17.85 4.61
C LEU A 183 3.51 -18.47 3.32
N ILE A 184 4.63 -19.21 3.38
CA ILE A 184 5.16 -19.93 2.21
C ILE A 184 4.15 -20.95 1.69
N VAL A 185 3.50 -21.73 2.57
CA VAL A 185 2.49 -22.69 2.18
C VAL A 185 1.31 -21.99 1.50
N PHE A 186 0.79 -20.93 2.10
CA PHE A 186 -0.29 -20.16 1.52
C PHE A 186 0.08 -19.56 0.15
N LEU A 187 1.25 -18.92 0.02
CA LEU A 187 1.66 -18.31 -1.24
C LEU A 187 1.86 -19.34 -2.36
N LYS A 188 2.36 -20.53 -2.06
CA LYS A 188 2.44 -21.62 -3.04
C LYS A 188 1.06 -22.06 -3.54
N GLU A 189 0.09 -22.19 -2.64
CA GLU A 189 -1.30 -22.51 -3.02
C GLU A 189 -1.91 -21.36 -3.83
N TYR A 190 -1.74 -20.12 -3.42
CA TYR A 190 -2.22 -18.94 -4.14
C TYR A 190 -1.64 -18.88 -5.56
N LEU A 191 -0.33 -19.05 -5.69
CA LEU A 191 0.38 -19.02 -6.99
C LEU A 191 0.06 -20.21 -7.89
N SER A 192 -0.38 -21.35 -7.36
CA SER A 192 -0.88 -22.44 -8.19
C SER A 192 -2.17 -22.08 -8.94
N LYS A 193 -2.94 -21.12 -8.42
CA LYS A 193 -4.16 -20.57 -9.04
C LYS A 193 -3.90 -19.29 -9.81
N ASN A 194 -2.89 -18.52 -9.40
CA ASN A 194 -2.52 -17.21 -9.96
C ASN A 194 -1.03 -17.18 -10.32
N PRO A 195 -0.60 -17.92 -11.33
CA PRO A 195 0.83 -18.12 -11.64
C PRO A 195 1.54 -16.85 -12.11
N TYR A 196 0.80 -15.83 -12.54
CA TYR A 196 1.32 -14.54 -13.01
C TYR A 196 1.19 -13.42 -11.98
N SER A 197 0.94 -13.74 -10.69
CA SER A 197 0.91 -12.70 -9.64
C SER A 197 2.33 -12.28 -9.26
N GLU A 198 2.77 -11.14 -9.76
CA GLU A 198 4.06 -10.53 -9.43
C GLU A 198 4.18 -10.26 -7.93
N ILE A 199 3.10 -9.81 -7.28
CA ILE A 199 3.03 -9.58 -5.83
C ILE A 199 3.17 -10.89 -5.05
N GLY A 200 2.50 -11.95 -5.52
CA GLY A 200 2.57 -13.27 -4.92
C GLY A 200 3.99 -13.84 -4.93
N TRP A 201 4.64 -13.82 -6.09
CA TRP A 201 6.01 -14.30 -6.26
C TRP A 201 7.02 -13.47 -5.49
N HIS A 202 6.90 -12.12 -5.51
CA HIS A 202 7.78 -11.24 -4.72
C HIS A 202 7.70 -11.55 -3.22
N ASN A 203 6.50 -11.69 -2.67
CA ASN A 203 6.33 -11.98 -1.24
C ASN A 203 6.75 -13.41 -0.89
N LEU A 204 6.62 -14.38 -1.80
CA LEU A 204 7.19 -15.72 -1.63
C LEU A 204 8.73 -15.64 -1.53
N GLY A 205 9.36 -14.89 -2.42
CA GLY A 205 10.81 -14.64 -2.36
C GLY A 205 11.25 -14.01 -1.04
N LYS A 206 10.55 -12.97 -0.57
CA LYS A 206 10.81 -12.36 0.74
C LYS A 206 10.67 -13.36 1.89
N SER A 207 9.67 -14.23 1.83
CA SER A 207 9.44 -15.26 2.84
C SER A 207 10.56 -16.30 2.85
N TYR A 208 11.04 -16.72 1.68
CA TYR A 208 12.20 -17.59 1.56
C TYR A 208 13.47 -16.96 2.11
N VAL A 209 13.69 -15.65 1.90
CA VAL A 209 14.84 -14.94 2.51
C VAL A 209 14.79 -15.00 4.04
N LYS A 210 13.59 -14.82 4.64
CA LYS A 210 13.40 -14.87 6.10
C LYS A 210 13.74 -16.26 6.68
N VAL A 211 13.45 -17.33 5.93
CA VAL A 211 13.79 -18.72 6.35
C VAL A 211 15.13 -19.21 5.79
N LYS A 212 15.92 -18.33 5.17
CA LYS A 212 17.28 -18.59 4.62
C LYS A 212 17.33 -19.57 3.44
N MET A 213 16.23 -19.76 2.74
CA MET A 213 16.16 -20.53 1.50
C MET A 213 16.50 -19.59 0.32
N TYR A 214 17.79 -19.30 0.15
CA TYR A 214 18.23 -18.19 -0.71
C TYR A 214 18.10 -18.50 -2.21
N ASN A 215 18.31 -19.74 -2.64
CA ASN A 215 18.17 -20.11 -4.05
C ASN A 215 16.71 -20.07 -4.49
N GLU A 216 15.80 -20.57 -3.64
CA GLU A 216 14.36 -20.51 -3.85
C GLU A 216 13.86 -19.06 -3.83
N ALA A 217 14.45 -18.20 -3.00
CA ALA A 217 14.13 -16.78 -2.99
C ALA A 217 14.50 -16.10 -4.31
N ILE A 218 15.69 -16.40 -4.86
CA ILE A 218 16.13 -15.86 -6.16
C ILE A 218 15.16 -16.30 -7.25
N ALA A 219 14.84 -17.60 -7.32
CA ALA A 219 13.90 -18.11 -8.32
C ALA A 219 12.51 -17.46 -8.20
N ALA A 220 12.01 -17.24 -6.97
CA ALA A 220 10.74 -16.57 -6.77
C ALA A 220 10.77 -15.09 -7.21
N PHE A 221 11.88 -14.37 -6.96
CA PHE A 221 12.06 -13.02 -7.49
C PHE A 221 12.13 -13.01 -9.02
N ASP A 222 12.77 -14.01 -9.65
CA ASP A 222 12.82 -14.14 -11.10
C ASP A 222 11.42 -14.37 -11.70
N TYR A 223 10.58 -15.20 -11.06
CA TYR A 223 9.19 -15.35 -11.49
C TYR A 223 8.37 -14.07 -11.31
N SER A 224 8.61 -13.31 -10.25
CA SER A 224 7.97 -11.99 -10.05
C SER A 224 8.33 -11.02 -11.17
N ILE A 225 9.61 -10.94 -11.54
CA ILE A 225 10.14 -10.13 -12.63
C ILE A 225 9.56 -10.58 -13.97
N PHE A 226 9.47 -11.89 -14.20
CA PHE A 226 8.89 -12.44 -15.43
C PHE A 226 7.40 -12.10 -15.55
N SER A 227 6.67 -12.02 -14.43
CA SER A 227 5.25 -11.68 -14.41
C SER A 227 4.99 -10.20 -14.71
N ASP A 228 5.85 -9.31 -14.21
CA ASP A 228 5.86 -7.87 -14.49
C ASP A 228 7.29 -7.33 -14.40
N ASP A 229 7.90 -7.06 -15.55
CA ASP A 229 9.27 -6.55 -15.66
C ASP A 229 9.40 -5.07 -15.23
N SER A 230 8.30 -4.34 -15.18
CA SER A 230 8.27 -2.97 -14.68
C SER A 230 8.21 -2.87 -13.15
N PHE A 231 7.88 -3.97 -12.46
CA PHE A 231 7.83 -4.04 -11.01
C PHE A 231 9.24 -4.08 -10.40
N THR A 232 9.75 -2.93 -9.97
CA THR A 232 11.15 -2.79 -9.52
C THR A 232 11.49 -3.45 -8.19
N SER A 233 10.50 -3.70 -7.32
CA SER A 233 10.72 -4.24 -5.98
C SER A 233 11.44 -5.60 -5.93
N PRO A 234 11.12 -6.60 -6.78
CA PRO A 234 11.83 -7.88 -6.77
C PRO A 234 13.29 -7.74 -7.21
N TYR A 235 13.60 -6.85 -8.16
CA TYR A 235 15.00 -6.57 -8.54
C TYR A 235 15.80 -6.02 -7.35
N ILE A 236 15.19 -5.10 -6.57
CA ILE A 236 15.82 -4.52 -5.38
C ILE A 236 16.13 -5.60 -4.35
N ASP A 237 15.16 -6.45 -4.05
CA ASP A 237 15.31 -7.46 -2.99
C ASP A 237 16.20 -8.63 -3.45
N LYS A 238 16.13 -9.03 -4.72
CA LYS A 238 17.06 -9.98 -5.35
C LYS A 238 18.50 -9.46 -5.31
N GLY A 239 18.70 -8.20 -5.71
CA GLY A 239 20.03 -7.57 -5.68
C GLY A 239 20.64 -7.53 -4.28
N LYS A 240 19.85 -7.14 -3.27
CA LYS A 240 20.29 -7.18 -1.85
C LYS A 240 20.65 -8.61 -1.39
N LEU A 241 19.89 -9.61 -1.84
CA LEU A 241 20.14 -11.00 -1.50
C LEU A 241 21.45 -11.49 -2.16
N LEU A 242 21.66 -11.18 -3.42
CA LEU A 242 22.90 -11.50 -4.17
C LEU A 242 24.12 -10.85 -3.51
N GLU A 243 24.02 -9.59 -3.09
CA GLU A 243 25.09 -8.93 -2.31
C GLU A 243 25.37 -9.65 -0.99
N LYS A 244 24.31 -10.05 -0.26
CA LYS A 244 24.47 -10.84 0.98
C LYS A 244 25.17 -12.17 0.73
N MET A 245 24.93 -12.78 -0.42
CA MET A 245 25.58 -14.01 -0.86
C MET A 245 26.99 -13.75 -1.47
N LYS A 246 27.43 -12.49 -1.54
CA LYS A 246 28.69 -12.04 -2.20
C LYS A 246 28.76 -12.33 -3.69
N ARG A 247 27.61 -12.53 -4.35
CA ARG A 247 27.50 -12.73 -5.81
C ARG A 247 27.39 -11.35 -6.47
N TYR A 248 28.48 -10.57 -6.37
CA TYR A 248 28.46 -9.15 -6.72
C TYR A 248 28.25 -8.89 -8.22
N ASP A 249 28.74 -9.74 -9.10
CA ASP A 249 28.56 -9.59 -10.56
C ASP A 249 27.09 -9.72 -10.93
N GLU A 250 26.43 -10.73 -10.43
CA GLU A 250 25.01 -10.94 -10.65
C GLU A 250 24.14 -9.83 -10.01
N ALA A 251 24.57 -9.30 -8.84
CA ALA A 251 23.91 -8.15 -8.24
C ALA A 251 24.03 -6.90 -9.13
N ILE A 252 25.21 -6.65 -9.70
CA ILE A 252 25.43 -5.53 -10.63
C ILE A 252 24.52 -5.66 -11.84
N ASP A 253 24.48 -6.84 -12.48
CA ASP A 253 23.65 -7.05 -13.66
C ASP A 253 22.16 -6.87 -13.33
N ASN A 254 21.71 -7.43 -12.21
CA ASN A 254 20.33 -7.23 -11.73
C ASN A 254 20.00 -5.75 -11.44
N TYR A 255 20.92 -4.96 -10.89
CA TYR A 255 20.69 -3.52 -10.67
C TYR A 255 20.75 -2.70 -11.97
N LYS A 256 21.48 -3.16 -13.01
CA LYS A 256 21.45 -2.54 -14.34
C LYS A 256 20.08 -2.66 -15.00
N GLU A 257 19.34 -3.75 -14.75
CA GLU A 257 17.94 -3.87 -15.20
C GLU A 257 17.05 -2.77 -14.60
N ILE A 258 17.25 -2.40 -13.32
CA ILE A 258 16.55 -1.25 -12.74
C ILE A 258 16.88 0.05 -13.49
N ILE A 259 18.13 0.22 -13.94
CA ILE A 259 18.53 1.42 -14.68
C ILE A 259 17.91 1.41 -16.10
N SER A 260 17.71 0.25 -16.71
CA SER A 260 17.02 0.15 -18.00
C SER A 260 15.55 0.58 -17.90
N ILE A 261 14.87 0.26 -16.78
CA ILE A 261 13.49 0.66 -16.49
C ILE A 261 13.44 2.14 -16.10
N ASN A 262 14.32 2.56 -15.19
CA ASN A 262 14.42 3.93 -14.69
C ASN A 262 15.88 4.43 -14.72
N PRO A 263 16.30 5.10 -15.80
CA PRO A 263 17.69 5.59 -15.97
C PRO A 263 18.18 6.52 -14.85
N ASN A 264 17.25 7.17 -14.15
CA ASN A 264 17.56 8.10 -13.07
C ASN A 264 17.52 7.45 -11.68
N SER A 265 17.53 6.11 -11.59
CA SER A 265 17.53 5.40 -10.31
C SER A 265 18.85 5.56 -9.55
N SER A 266 18.98 6.63 -8.76
CA SER A 266 20.14 6.87 -7.90
C SER A 266 20.38 5.73 -6.91
N TYR A 267 19.30 5.06 -6.49
CA TYR A 267 19.40 3.86 -5.67
C TYR A 267 20.19 2.74 -6.37
N ALA A 268 19.81 2.40 -7.60
CA ALA A 268 20.48 1.34 -8.37
C ALA A 268 21.95 1.71 -8.66
N LEU A 269 22.22 2.95 -9.09
CA LEU A 269 23.57 3.45 -9.31
C LEU A 269 24.43 3.33 -8.04
N PHE A 270 23.87 3.70 -6.89
CA PHE A 270 24.56 3.57 -5.61
C PHE A 270 24.87 2.12 -5.22
N ARG A 271 23.90 1.19 -5.46
CA ARG A 271 24.10 -0.23 -5.16
C ARG A 271 25.17 -0.86 -6.07
N ILE A 272 25.16 -0.52 -7.36
CA ILE A 272 26.21 -0.95 -8.30
C ILE A 272 27.58 -0.46 -7.85
N ALA A 273 27.69 0.83 -7.46
CA ALA A 273 28.94 1.38 -6.96
C ALA A 273 29.46 0.62 -5.72
N LEU A 274 28.56 0.26 -4.79
CA LEU A 274 28.90 -0.54 -3.62
C LEU A 274 29.39 -1.96 -4.00
N CYS A 275 28.77 -2.59 -5.00
CA CYS A 275 29.18 -3.91 -5.47
C CYS A 275 30.59 -3.85 -6.08
N PHE A 276 30.89 -2.85 -6.91
CA PHE A 276 32.24 -2.64 -7.44
C PHE A 276 33.26 -2.33 -6.32
N GLU A 277 32.89 -1.53 -5.31
CA GLU A 277 33.75 -1.29 -4.14
C GLU A 277 34.07 -2.60 -3.39
N LYS A 278 33.11 -3.51 -3.26
CA LYS A 278 33.30 -4.83 -2.64
C LYS A 278 34.17 -5.78 -3.45
N LYS A 279 34.19 -5.60 -4.76
CA LYS A 279 35.07 -6.31 -5.68
C LYS A 279 36.47 -5.69 -5.78
N TYR A 280 36.74 -4.60 -5.06
CA TYR A 280 37.96 -3.79 -5.16
C TYR A 280 38.17 -3.15 -6.54
N ASP A 281 37.14 -3.06 -7.36
CA ASP A 281 37.13 -2.30 -8.61
C ASP A 281 36.80 -0.83 -8.32
N PHE A 282 37.80 -0.11 -7.89
CA PHE A 282 37.61 1.27 -7.40
C PHE A 282 37.33 2.26 -8.54
N GLU A 283 37.80 1.97 -9.76
CA GLU A 283 37.55 2.84 -10.92
C GLU A 283 36.05 2.86 -11.28
N ASN A 284 35.48 1.68 -11.50
CA ASN A 284 34.06 1.57 -11.78
C ASN A 284 33.20 2.04 -10.60
N SER A 285 33.59 1.71 -9.36
CA SER A 285 32.89 2.19 -8.16
C SER A 285 32.80 3.72 -8.12
N LEU A 286 33.92 4.40 -8.38
CA LEU A 286 34.00 5.86 -8.39
C LEU A 286 33.10 6.47 -9.49
N ASN A 287 33.15 5.91 -10.70
CA ASN A 287 32.31 6.35 -11.81
C ASN A 287 30.81 6.26 -11.47
N TYR A 288 30.38 5.15 -10.89
CA TYR A 288 28.98 4.98 -10.50
C TYR A 288 28.57 5.87 -9.30
N TYR A 289 29.46 6.15 -8.36
CA TYR A 289 29.18 7.15 -7.31
C TYR A 289 29.01 8.55 -7.88
N TYR A 290 29.82 8.93 -8.89
CA TYR A 290 29.63 10.22 -9.59
C TYR A 290 28.29 10.29 -10.33
N LYS A 291 27.93 9.25 -11.07
CA LYS A 291 26.61 9.17 -11.70
C LYS A 291 25.49 9.32 -10.68
N CYS A 292 25.64 8.68 -9.51
CA CYS A 292 24.68 8.74 -8.44
C CYS A 292 24.47 10.16 -7.90
N VAL A 293 25.55 10.90 -7.57
CA VAL A 293 25.44 12.27 -7.02
C VAL A 293 25.03 13.29 -8.05
N ASN A 294 25.25 13.03 -9.33
CA ASN A 294 24.77 13.88 -10.42
C ASN A 294 23.25 13.70 -10.61
N ASN A 295 22.73 12.48 -10.45
CA ASN A 295 21.29 12.21 -10.55
C ASN A 295 20.52 12.66 -9.29
N ASP A 296 21.12 12.43 -8.12
CA ASP A 296 20.53 12.83 -6.83
C ASP A 296 21.55 13.56 -5.97
N PRO A 297 21.58 14.90 -6.04
CA PRO A 297 22.47 15.72 -5.21
C PRO A 297 22.17 15.64 -3.70
N ASN A 298 21.06 15.01 -3.29
CA ASN A 298 20.68 14.87 -1.89
C ASN A 298 21.11 13.53 -1.29
N MET A 299 21.79 12.67 -2.04
CA MET A 299 22.24 11.37 -1.54
C MET A 299 23.52 11.49 -0.70
N ASP A 300 23.36 11.79 0.58
CA ASP A 300 24.44 11.93 1.57
C ASP A 300 25.39 10.74 1.60
N LYS A 301 24.85 9.52 1.43
CA LYS A 301 25.64 8.27 1.45
C LYS A 301 26.64 8.20 0.30
N ALA A 302 26.30 8.70 -0.87
CA ALA A 302 27.19 8.69 -2.03
C ALA A 302 28.34 9.67 -1.85
N PHE A 303 28.07 10.89 -1.39
CA PHE A 303 29.11 11.88 -1.03
C PHE A 303 30.04 11.34 0.05
N PHE A 304 29.52 10.66 1.06
CA PHE A 304 30.34 10.02 2.07
C PHE A 304 31.28 8.96 1.47
N ARG A 305 30.81 8.13 0.53
CA ARG A 305 31.65 7.12 -0.15
C ARG A 305 32.73 7.77 -0.99
N LEU A 306 32.41 8.84 -1.75
CA LEU A 306 33.39 9.62 -2.48
C LEU A 306 34.46 10.21 -1.55
N SER A 307 34.08 10.76 -0.41
CA SER A 307 35.04 11.29 0.57
C SER A 307 35.95 10.19 1.12
N MET A 308 35.41 9.00 1.41
CA MET A 308 36.20 7.85 1.87
C MET A 308 37.20 7.37 0.82
N PHE A 309 36.82 7.38 -0.44
CA PHE A 309 37.74 7.07 -1.55
C PHE A 309 38.91 8.05 -1.58
N TYR A 310 38.64 9.36 -1.61
CA TYR A 310 39.69 10.38 -1.64
C TYR A 310 40.54 10.40 -0.37
N TYR A 311 39.97 10.05 0.78
CA TYR A 311 40.72 9.86 2.02
C TYR A 311 41.74 8.72 1.90
N ARG A 312 41.37 7.58 1.35
CA ARG A 312 42.27 6.43 1.10
C ARG A 312 43.40 6.80 0.12
N GLU A 313 43.08 7.58 -0.90
CA GLU A 313 44.03 8.11 -1.87
C GLU A 313 44.93 9.23 -1.30
N LYS A 314 44.83 9.54 0.00
CA LYS A 314 45.52 10.66 0.66
C LYS A 314 45.27 12.03 0.03
N LYS A 315 44.21 12.20 -0.75
CA LYS A 315 43.77 13.46 -1.39
C LYS A 315 42.82 14.20 -0.43
N PHE A 316 43.35 14.60 0.75
CA PHE A 316 42.54 15.06 1.88
C PHE A 316 41.70 16.29 1.55
N LYS A 317 42.18 17.25 0.75
CA LYS A 317 41.38 18.43 0.34
C LYS A 317 40.11 18.03 -0.39
N ARG A 318 40.20 17.14 -1.38
CA ARG A 318 39.01 16.61 -2.08
C ARG A 318 38.10 15.79 -1.16
N ALA A 319 38.68 15.01 -0.22
CA ALA A 319 37.90 14.29 0.77
C ALA A 319 37.05 15.23 1.64
N ILE A 320 37.62 16.42 2.02
CA ILE A 320 36.92 17.46 2.76
C ILE A 320 35.73 18.00 1.96
N GLU A 321 35.92 18.38 0.70
CA GLU A 321 34.85 18.89 -0.17
C GLU A 321 33.63 17.96 -0.24
N TYR A 322 33.86 16.64 -0.36
CA TYR A 322 32.76 15.67 -0.43
C TYR A 322 32.14 15.39 0.94
N ILE A 323 32.94 15.33 2.02
CA ILE A 323 32.37 15.05 3.33
C ILE A 323 31.56 16.23 3.87
N GLU A 324 31.93 17.48 3.55
CA GLU A 324 31.15 18.67 3.88
C GLU A 324 29.77 18.63 3.22
N LYS A 325 29.68 18.20 1.94
CA LYS A 325 28.39 17.97 1.27
C LYS A 325 27.55 16.91 1.99
N ALA A 326 28.18 15.79 2.40
CA ALA A 326 27.48 14.75 3.16
C ALA A 326 26.99 15.24 4.52
N ILE A 327 27.79 16.04 5.25
CA ILE A 327 27.42 16.64 6.54
C ILE A 327 26.31 17.65 6.38
N LYS A 328 26.36 18.52 5.33
CA LYS A 328 25.31 19.47 5.05
C LYS A 328 23.95 18.81 4.84
N LEU A 329 23.94 17.64 4.20
CA LEU A 329 22.71 16.85 3.96
C LEU A 329 22.26 16.09 5.22
N ASN A 330 23.18 15.65 6.08
CA ASN A 330 22.83 14.88 7.26
C ASN A 330 23.85 15.09 8.38
N GLN A 331 23.58 16.05 9.24
CA GLN A 331 24.46 16.49 10.33
C GLN A 331 24.52 15.49 11.50
N GLU A 332 23.52 14.66 11.68
CA GLU A 332 23.42 13.74 12.83
C GLU A 332 24.36 12.53 12.71
N LYS A 333 24.91 12.26 11.53
CA LYS A 333 25.77 11.09 11.31
C LYS A 333 27.18 11.29 11.83
N SER A 334 27.45 10.88 13.05
CA SER A 334 28.77 10.98 13.72
C SER A 334 29.93 10.44 12.87
N LYS A 335 29.70 9.42 12.04
CA LYS A 335 30.73 8.87 11.14
C LYS A 335 31.22 9.87 10.08
N TYR A 336 30.38 10.84 9.68
CA TYR A 336 30.77 11.87 8.72
C TYR A 336 31.73 12.86 9.36
N TRP A 337 31.40 13.32 10.55
CA TRP A 337 32.25 14.17 11.35
C TRP A 337 33.62 13.55 11.69
N LYS A 338 33.62 12.22 11.99
CA LYS A 338 34.88 11.49 12.21
C LYS A 338 35.80 11.57 11.00
N ILE A 339 35.31 11.37 9.80
CA ILE A 339 36.13 11.45 8.57
C ILE A 339 36.56 12.90 8.33
N TYR A 340 35.68 13.88 8.54
CA TYR A 340 36.02 15.29 8.40
C TYR A 340 37.18 15.68 9.30
N LEU A 341 37.11 15.39 10.60
CA LEU A 341 38.16 15.67 11.56
C LEU A 341 39.47 14.95 11.21
N ASN A 342 39.40 13.69 10.78
CA ASN A 342 40.57 12.95 10.33
C ASN A 342 41.23 13.59 9.09
N CYS A 343 40.45 14.10 8.17
CA CYS A 343 40.98 14.82 7.01
C CYS A 343 41.68 16.12 7.43
N LEU A 344 41.06 16.93 8.31
CA LEU A 344 41.62 18.17 8.80
C LEU A 344 42.97 17.96 9.52
N SER A 345 43.05 16.95 10.43
CA SER A 345 44.31 16.64 11.14
C SER A 345 45.44 16.29 10.18
N LYS A 346 45.14 15.60 9.06
CA LYS A 346 46.14 15.21 8.05
C LYS A 346 46.51 16.33 7.10
N THR A 347 45.67 17.36 6.91
CA THR A 347 45.99 18.55 6.13
C THR A 347 46.86 19.54 6.94
N SER A 348 46.60 19.66 8.24
CA SER A 348 47.37 20.56 9.13
C SER A 348 48.82 20.07 9.36
N THR A 349 49.06 18.76 9.37
CA THR A 349 50.40 18.19 9.56
C THR A 349 51.32 18.27 8.34
N LYS A 350 50.83 18.71 7.17
CA LYS A 350 51.65 18.91 5.96
C LYS A 350 52.16 20.33 5.76
N ASN A 351 51.83 21.25 6.66
CA ASN A 351 52.28 22.67 6.62
C ASN A 351 53.43 22.95 7.62
N TYR A 352 54.09 21.89 8.11
CA TYR A 352 55.35 22.02 8.90
C TYR A 352 56.48 21.27 8.22
#